data_ea182f686a89f1a458fcce7048d08bd9
#
_entry.id   ea182f686a89f1a458fcce7048d08bd9
#
_cell.length_a   1.000
_cell.length_b   1.000
_cell.length_c   1.000
_cell.angle_alpha   90.00
_cell.angle_beta   90.00
_cell.angle_gamma   90.00
#
_symmetry.space_group_name_H-M   'P 1'
#
loop_
_entity.id
_entity.type
_entity.pdbx_description
1 polymer ?
#
loop_
_entity_poly.entity_id
_entity_poly.type
_entity_poly.pdbx_seq_one_letter_code
_entity_poly.pdbx_strand_id
1 'polypeptide(L)'
;VAQRLRRLDPKLPLMKYVGPQVWASRPGRAKTAAEVFDHLLSILAFDAPLFEEHGLPVTFVGNPALNLDFSRADPVRLRSQIGAGPDDPILLVLPGSRPSEIARMLPPFEAAVNRLKRTRTDLHVVIPAAPTVAEAVRARVAGWPHRAHVLEGDEAKLDAMKAATVALACSGTVTTELALAGVPMVVAYRLGPVTYAILKRLIRTKWVTLFNIAAQDFVAPELIQDACNAERLTHEIAQRLDDKALRDAQVARQYEALDRMGRGGPDPNDAAAEAVLKLVKARA
;
A
#
# COMPACT_ATOMS: atom_id res chain seq x y z
N VAL A 1 -15.11 -10.79 -19.43
CA VAL A 1 -16.07 -11.80 -18.98
C VAL A 1 -17.41 -11.16 -18.73
N ALA A 2 -17.57 -10.19 -17.81
CA ALA A 2 -18.86 -9.62 -17.40
C ALA A 2 -19.69 -9.04 -18.56
N GLN A 3 -19.10 -8.29 -19.49
CA GLN A 3 -19.80 -7.80 -20.70
C GLN A 3 -20.37 -8.94 -21.55
N ARG A 4 -19.64 -10.07 -21.63
CA ARG A 4 -20.12 -11.24 -22.37
C ARG A 4 -21.29 -11.91 -21.65
N LEU A 5 -21.22 -12.03 -20.34
CA LEU A 5 -22.33 -12.55 -19.53
C LEU A 5 -23.58 -11.68 -19.69
N ARG A 6 -23.46 -10.36 -19.58
CA ARG A 6 -24.57 -9.42 -19.77
C ARG A 6 -25.25 -9.54 -21.15
N ARG A 7 -24.47 -9.85 -22.21
CA ARG A 7 -25.03 -10.08 -23.55
C ARG A 7 -25.72 -11.43 -23.68
N LEU A 8 -25.24 -12.46 -23.00
CA LEU A 8 -25.84 -13.81 -23.02
C LEU A 8 -27.12 -13.89 -22.20
N ASP A 9 -27.13 -13.23 -21.06
CA ASP A 9 -28.29 -13.13 -20.18
C ASP A 9 -28.40 -11.69 -19.62
N PRO A 10 -29.25 -10.84 -20.21
CA PRO A 10 -29.44 -9.47 -19.72
C PRO A 10 -30.03 -9.38 -18.31
N LYS A 11 -30.66 -10.44 -17.81
CA LYS A 11 -31.31 -10.48 -16.49
C LYS A 11 -30.40 -11.06 -15.40
N LEU A 12 -29.24 -11.64 -15.76
CA LEU A 12 -28.29 -12.16 -14.80
C LEU A 12 -27.81 -11.06 -13.85
N PRO A 13 -27.99 -11.20 -12.51
CA PRO A 13 -27.49 -10.21 -11.58
C PRO A 13 -25.96 -10.22 -11.57
N LEU A 14 -25.37 -9.08 -11.88
CA LEU A 14 -23.92 -8.91 -11.93
C LEU A 14 -23.50 -7.86 -10.91
N MET A 15 -22.82 -8.28 -9.88
CA MET A 15 -22.22 -7.41 -8.88
C MET A 15 -20.70 -7.30 -9.10
N LYS A 16 -20.17 -6.10 -8.96
CA LYS A 16 -18.74 -5.85 -9.04
C LYS A 16 -18.19 -5.58 -7.64
N TYR A 17 -17.21 -6.39 -7.20
CA TYR A 17 -16.42 -6.11 -6.02
C TYR A 17 -15.15 -5.36 -6.43
N VAL A 18 -14.91 -4.21 -5.82
CA VAL A 18 -13.85 -3.24 -6.13
C VAL A 18 -13.99 -2.60 -7.52
N GLY A 19 -14.35 -1.34 -7.55
CA GLY A 19 -14.48 -0.54 -8.78
C GLY A 19 -13.15 -0.31 -9.51
N PRO A 20 -13.21 -0.03 -10.81
CA PRO A 20 -12.05 0.51 -11.50
C PRO A 20 -11.69 1.89 -10.91
N GLN A 21 -10.41 2.19 -10.77
CA GLN A 21 -9.91 3.45 -10.20
C GLN A 21 -10.16 4.63 -11.15
N VAL A 22 -11.43 5.00 -11.32
CA VAL A 22 -11.88 6.05 -12.25
C VAL A 22 -11.43 7.44 -11.83
N TRP A 23 -11.25 7.65 -10.54
CA TRP A 23 -10.67 8.85 -9.94
C TRP A 23 -9.20 9.05 -10.30
N ALA A 24 -8.45 7.97 -10.49
CA ALA A 24 -7.03 8.02 -10.86
C ALA A 24 -6.82 8.19 -12.36
N SER A 25 -7.63 7.50 -13.18
CA SER A 25 -7.49 7.54 -14.64
C SER A 25 -8.76 7.02 -15.34
N ARG A 26 -8.99 7.43 -16.57
CA ARG A 26 -10.06 6.89 -17.46
C ARG A 26 -11.46 6.95 -16.83
N PRO A 27 -12.00 8.15 -16.52
CA PRO A 27 -13.32 8.31 -15.88
C PRO A 27 -14.45 7.65 -16.64
N GLY A 28 -14.38 7.56 -17.96
CA GLY A 28 -15.39 6.85 -18.78
C GLY A 28 -15.58 5.38 -18.45
N ARG A 29 -14.68 4.76 -17.67
CA ARG A 29 -14.89 3.39 -17.17
C ARG A 29 -16.03 3.30 -16.15
N ALA A 30 -16.41 4.39 -15.48
CA ALA A 30 -17.57 4.42 -14.61
C ALA A 30 -18.85 4.14 -15.41
N LYS A 31 -19.04 4.83 -16.55
CA LYS A 31 -20.15 4.58 -17.47
C LYS A 31 -20.16 3.12 -17.96
N THR A 32 -19.00 2.62 -18.40
CA THR A 32 -18.91 1.21 -18.85
C THR A 32 -19.25 0.23 -17.71
N ALA A 33 -18.91 0.54 -16.46
CA ALA A 33 -19.27 -0.29 -15.32
C ALA A 33 -20.79 -0.26 -15.10
N ALA A 34 -21.43 0.90 -15.17
CA ALA A 34 -22.88 1.06 -15.04
C ALA A 34 -23.67 0.31 -16.14
N GLU A 35 -23.13 0.24 -17.35
CA GLU A 35 -23.74 -0.53 -18.45
C GLU A 35 -23.69 -2.06 -18.23
N VAL A 36 -22.78 -2.54 -17.39
CA VAL A 36 -22.49 -3.97 -17.23
C VAL A 36 -23.01 -4.53 -15.90
N PHE A 37 -22.81 -3.80 -14.81
CA PHE A 37 -23.09 -4.26 -13.46
C PHE A 37 -24.38 -3.64 -12.91
N ASP A 38 -25.06 -4.39 -12.06
CA ASP A 38 -26.26 -3.93 -11.36
C ASP A 38 -25.93 -3.27 -10.03
N HIS A 39 -24.74 -3.57 -9.46
CA HIS A 39 -24.31 -3.04 -8.18
C HIS A 39 -22.78 -3.07 -8.05
N LEU A 40 -22.23 -2.07 -7.36
CA LEU A 40 -20.80 -1.99 -7.04
C LEU A 40 -20.60 -2.05 -5.53
N LEU A 41 -19.71 -2.94 -5.07
CA LEU A 41 -19.17 -2.93 -3.71
C LEU A 41 -17.85 -2.18 -3.72
N SER A 42 -17.83 -0.98 -3.14
CA SER A 42 -16.62 -0.15 -3.09
C SER A 42 -15.88 -0.33 -1.78
N ILE A 43 -14.55 -0.34 -1.88
CA ILE A 43 -13.62 -0.32 -0.73
C ILE A 43 -13.15 1.09 -0.37
N LEU A 44 -13.63 2.11 -1.10
CA LEU A 44 -13.28 3.52 -0.90
C LEU A 44 -14.58 4.34 -0.88
N ALA A 45 -14.84 5.05 0.23
CA ALA A 45 -16.07 5.79 0.41
C ALA A 45 -16.27 6.89 -0.65
N PHE A 46 -15.19 7.49 -1.14
CA PHE A 46 -15.25 8.56 -2.14
C PHE A 46 -15.51 8.08 -3.57
N ASP A 47 -15.53 6.75 -3.82
CA ASP A 47 -15.83 6.20 -5.16
C ASP A 47 -17.30 6.32 -5.53
N ALA A 48 -18.20 6.24 -4.56
CA ALA A 48 -19.64 6.10 -4.78
C ALA A 48 -20.20 7.17 -5.75
N PRO A 49 -20.01 8.47 -5.56
CA PRO A 49 -20.59 9.49 -6.45
C PRO A 49 -20.19 9.31 -7.91
N LEU A 50 -18.95 8.85 -8.17
CA LEU A 50 -18.40 8.70 -9.52
C LEU A 50 -19.12 7.61 -10.35
N PHE A 51 -19.75 6.64 -9.69
CA PHE A 51 -20.49 5.58 -10.34
C PHE A 51 -22.00 5.84 -10.31
N GLU A 52 -22.49 6.43 -9.22
CA GLU A 52 -23.91 6.77 -9.03
C GLU A 52 -24.39 7.82 -10.04
N GLU A 53 -23.52 8.77 -10.44
CA GLU A 53 -23.77 9.72 -11.54
C GLU A 53 -24.11 9.02 -12.87
N HIS A 54 -23.70 7.76 -13.03
CA HIS A 54 -23.98 6.94 -14.20
C HIS A 54 -25.09 5.89 -13.95
N GLY A 55 -25.79 5.97 -12.80
CA GLY A 55 -26.88 5.08 -12.45
C GLY A 55 -26.45 3.72 -11.90
N LEU A 56 -25.18 3.52 -11.50
CA LEU A 56 -24.72 2.30 -10.85
C LEU A 56 -24.80 2.46 -9.32
N PRO A 57 -25.71 1.73 -8.64
CA PRO A 57 -25.78 1.77 -7.17
C PRO A 57 -24.48 1.27 -6.53
N VAL A 58 -24.02 1.96 -5.48
CA VAL A 58 -22.79 1.62 -4.77
C VAL A 58 -23.07 1.35 -3.30
N THR A 59 -22.47 0.30 -2.76
CA THR A 59 -22.37 0.09 -1.32
C THR A 59 -20.89 0.17 -0.92
N PHE A 60 -20.58 1.10 -0.04
CA PHE A 60 -19.26 1.12 0.62
C PHE A 60 -19.19 0.00 1.65
N VAL A 61 -18.29 -0.95 1.45
CA VAL A 61 -18.12 -2.12 2.33
C VAL A 61 -16.85 -2.05 3.18
N GLY A 62 -16.00 -1.07 2.95
CA GLY A 62 -14.70 -0.96 3.61
C GLY A 62 -13.60 -1.73 2.88
N ASN A 63 -12.36 -1.48 3.31
CA ASN A 63 -11.19 -2.14 2.72
C ASN A 63 -10.76 -3.34 3.57
N PRO A 64 -10.80 -4.59 3.05
CA PRO A 64 -10.38 -5.78 3.80
C PRO A 64 -8.94 -5.73 4.34
N ALA A 65 -8.05 -4.95 3.69
CA ALA A 65 -6.70 -4.75 4.20
C ALA A 65 -6.66 -4.07 5.58
N LEU A 66 -7.77 -3.46 6.02
CA LEU A 66 -7.90 -2.85 7.36
C LEU A 66 -8.14 -3.86 8.48
N ASN A 67 -8.44 -5.13 8.14
CA ASN A 67 -8.65 -6.22 9.10
C ASN A 67 -7.36 -6.99 9.43
N LEU A 68 -6.19 -6.49 9.01
CA LEU A 68 -4.93 -7.17 9.31
C LEU A 68 -4.70 -7.20 10.83
N ASP A 69 -4.55 -8.41 11.36
CA ASP A 69 -4.36 -8.65 12.79
C ASP A 69 -2.86 -8.63 13.15
N PHE A 70 -2.49 -7.73 14.04
CA PHE A 70 -1.14 -7.60 14.59
C PHE A 70 -1.00 -8.21 15.99
N SER A 71 -2.00 -8.92 16.51
CA SER A 71 -1.99 -9.48 17.89
C SER A 71 -0.85 -10.48 18.13
N ARG A 72 -0.39 -11.16 17.07
CA ARG A 72 0.72 -12.12 17.13
C ARG A 72 2.08 -11.51 16.81
N ALA A 73 2.13 -10.23 16.44
CA ALA A 73 3.39 -9.58 16.11
C ALA A 73 4.24 -9.36 17.38
N ASP A 74 5.48 -9.79 17.31
CA ASP A 74 6.44 -9.69 18.42
C ASP A 74 7.70 -8.91 17.99
N PRO A 75 7.75 -7.60 18.27
CA PRO A 75 8.90 -6.77 17.97
C PRO A 75 10.18 -7.18 18.72
N VAL A 76 10.04 -7.82 19.90
CA VAL A 76 11.19 -8.27 20.70
C VAL A 76 11.85 -9.49 20.04
N ARG A 77 11.04 -10.42 19.53
CA ARG A 77 11.51 -11.56 18.76
C ARG A 77 12.35 -11.11 17.55
N LEU A 78 11.86 -10.14 16.80
CA LEU A 78 12.64 -9.60 15.67
C LEU A 78 13.95 -8.97 16.14
N ARG A 79 13.91 -8.08 17.14
CA ARG A 79 15.11 -7.42 17.66
C ARG A 79 16.18 -8.42 18.07
N SER A 80 15.80 -9.46 18.80
CA SER A 80 16.69 -10.55 19.17
C SER A 80 17.28 -11.26 17.95
N GLN A 81 16.47 -11.55 16.95
CA GLN A 81 16.88 -12.25 15.73
C GLN A 81 17.94 -11.47 14.93
N ILE A 82 17.80 -10.14 14.88
CA ILE A 82 18.71 -9.28 14.10
C ILE A 82 19.86 -8.72 14.92
N GLY A 83 19.89 -8.95 16.24
CA GLY A 83 20.89 -8.43 17.17
C GLY A 83 20.74 -6.92 17.43
N ALA A 84 19.53 -6.39 17.35
CA ALA A 84 19.22 -4.99 17.64
C ALA A 84 18.94 -4.79 19.12
N GLY A 85 19.51 -3.74 19.71
CA GLY A 85 19.17 -3.28 21.05
C GLY A 85 17.75 -2.73 21.15
N PRO A 86 17.24 -2.48 22.35
CA PRO A 86 15.86 -2.02 22.55
C PRO A 86 15.57 -0.68 21.86
N ASP A 87 16.56 0.20 21.81
CA ASP A 87 16.42 1.57 21.26
C ASP A 87 17.04 1.73 19.88
N ASP A 88 17.71 0.70 19.34
CA ASP A 88 18.35 0.79 18.03
C ASP A 88 17.30 1.06 16.95
N PRO A 89 17.54 2.02 16.04
CA PRO A 89 16.61 2.33 14.98
C PRO A 89 16.54 1.20 13.94
N ILE A 90 15.32 0.86 13.51
CA ILE A 90 15.07 -0.14 12.46
C ILE A 90 14.44 0.52 11.25
N LEU A 91 15.13 0.48 10.12
CA LEU A 91 14.61 0.84 8.81
C LEU A 91 14.03 -0.40 8.13
N LEU A 92 12.72 -0.42 7.94
CA LEU A 92 12.01 -1.44 7.21
C LEU A 92 12.00 -1.09 5.72
N VAL A 93 12.52 -1.96 4.87
CA VAL A 93 12.63 -1.72 3.42
C VAL A 93 11.75 -2.72 2.67
N LEU A 94 10.79 -2.21 1.90
CA LEU A 94 9.78 -2.99 1.19
C LEU A 94 9.82 -2.65 -0.31
N PRO A 95 10.73 -3.26 -1.09
CA PRO A 95 11.00 -2.86 -2.48
C PRO A 95 9.96 -3.37 -3.49
N GLY A 96 8.92 -4.07 -3.04
CA GLY A 96 7.87 -4.66 -3.85
C GLY A 96 7.82 -6.18 -3.79
N SER A 97 6.84 -6.76 -4.45
CA SER A 97 6.57 -8.22 -4.46
C SER A 97 6.72 -8.87 -5.83
N ARG A 98 7.01 -8.09 -6.87
CA ARG A 98 7.17 -8.57 -8.24
C ARG A 98 8.60 -8.40 -8.74
N PRO A 99 9.13 -9.32 -9.57
CA PRO A 99 10.49 -9.20 -10.10
C PRO A 99 10.77 -7.85 -10.77
N SER A 100 9.79 -7.30 -11.49
CA SER A 100 9.92 -6.01 -12.15
C SER A 100 9.95 -4.81 -11.18
N GLU A 101 9.34 -4.93 -10.01
CA GLU A 101 9.42 -3.94 -8.93
C GLU A 101 10.79 -4.00 -8.28
N ILE A 102 11.24 -5.20 -7.89
CA ILE A 102 12.58 -5.40 -7.32
C ILE A 102 13.66 -4.83 -8.22
N ALA A 103 13.63 -5.13 -9.51
CA ALA A 103 14.62 -4.63 -10.46
C ALA A 103 14.69 -3.09 -10.53
N ARG A 104 13.56 -2.40 -10.32
CA ARG A 104 13.49 -0.93 -10.43
C ARG A 104 13.67 -0.22 -9.09
N MET A 105 13.18 -0.81 -7.99
CA MET A 105 13.11 -0.15 -6.70
C MET A 105 14.32 -0.44 -5.81
N LEU A 106 14.87 -1.66 -5.89
CA LEU A 106 15.98 -2.04 -5.02
C LEU A 106 17.26 -1.19 -5.25
N PRO A 107 17.65 -0.81 -6.49
CA PRO A 107 18.83 0.03 -6.69
C PRO A 107 18.78 1.42 -6.01
N PRO A 108 17.72 2.24 -6.17
CA PRO A 108 17.63 3.51 -5.45
C PRO A 108 17.49 3.32 -3.94
N PHE A 109 16.85 2.25 -3.46
CA PHE A 109 16.74 1.93 -2.04
C PHE A 109 18.09 1.56 -1.46
N GLU A 110 18.87 0.69 -2.12
CA GLU A 110 20.26 0.38 -1.77
C GLU A 110 21.11 1.65 -1.63
N ALA A 111 21.05 2.53 -2.62
CA ALA A 111 21.82 3.75 -2.61
C ALA A 111 21.44 4.67 -1.44
N ALA A 112 20.17 4.74 -1.07
CA ALA A 112 19.71 5.50 0.09
C ALA A 112 20.15 4.84 1.42
N VAL A 113 19.99 3.53 1.55
CA VAL A 113 20.45 2.75 2.71
C VAL A 113 21.96 2.94 2.92
N ASN A 114 22.75 2.82 1.86
CA ASN A 114 24.20 2.99 1.94
C ASN A 114 24.61 4.39 2.42
N ARG A 115 23.87 5.43 2.02
CA ARG A 115 24.12 6.80 2.52
C ARG A 115 23.76 6.93 4.01
N LEU A 116 22.63 6.37 4.44
CA LEU A 116 22.20 6.40 5.85
C LEU A 116 23.19 5.66 6.74
N LYS A 117 23.64 4.47 6.33
CA LYS A 117 24.55 3.62 7.10
C LYS A 117 25.96 4.21 7.27
N ARG A 118 26.37 5.16 6.45
CA ARG A 118 27.66 5.87 6.62
C ARG A 118 27.70 6.71 7.89
N THR A 119 26.57 7.23 8.33
CA THR A 119 26.48 8.13 9.50
C THR A 119 25.71 7.53 10.67
N ARG A 120 24.99 6.40 10.45
CA ARG A 120 24.18 5.71 11.46
C ARG A 120 24.57 4.23 11.51
N THR A 121 25.63 3.94 12.28
CA THR A 121 26.17 2.58 12.41
C THR A 121 25.24 1.64 13.18
N ASP A 122 24.41 2.19 14.07
CA ASP A 122 23.39 1.56 14.90
C ASP A 122 22.08 1.24 14.12
N LEU A 123 21.90 1.81 12.92
CA LEU A 123 20.70 1.57 12.11
C LEU A 123 20.63 0.12 11.62
N HIS A 124 19.63 -0.62 12.00
CA HIS A 124 19.35 -1.95 11.45
C HIS A 124 18.45 -1.84 10.21
N VAL A 125 18.76 -2.62 9.18
CA VAL A 125 17.99 -2.66 7.93
C VAL A 125 17.32 -4.02 7.79
N VAL A 126 16.01 -4.03 7.64
CA VAL A 126 15.20 -5.26 7.56
C VAL A 126 14.38 -5.24 6.27
N ILE A 127 14.41 -6.32 5.53
CA ILE A 127 13.76 -6.46 4.21
C ILE A 127 12.87 -7.71 4.22
N PRO A 128 11.60 -7.62 4.58
CA PRO A 128 10.66 -8.70 4.36
C PRO A 128 10.44 -8.91 2.86
N ALA A 129 10.77 -10.09 2.38
CA ALA A 129 10.66 -10.45 0.97
C ALA A 129 9.53 -11.44 0.76
N ALA A 130 8.68 -11.18 -0.25
CA ALA A 130 7.68 -12.14 -0.67
C ALA A 130 8.37 -13.40 -1.25
N PRO A 131 7.81 -14.61 -1.06
CA PRO A 131 8.43 -15.85 -1.50
C PRO A 131 8.84 -15.84 -2.98
N THR A 132 8.05 -15.19 -3.83
CA THR A 132 8.28 -15.10 -5.28
C THR A 132 9.53 -14.31 -5.67
N VAL A 133 10.08 -13.50 -4.77
CA VAL A 133 11.23 -12.61 -5.02
C VAL A 133 12.34 -12.74 -3.98
N ALA A 134 12.17 -13.57 -2.96
CA ALA A 134 13.08 -13.68 -1.81
C ALA A 134 14.51 -14.05 -2.23
N GLU A 135 14.69 -15.01 -3.13
CA GLU A 135 15.99 -15.40 -3.64
C GLU A 135 16.69 -14.25 -4.38
N ALA A 136 15.96 -13.58 -5.28
CA ALA A 136 16.51 -12.43 -6.02
C ALA A 136 16.88 -11.26 -5.09
N VAL A 137 16.08 -11.01 -4.05
CA VAL A 137 16.38 -10.00 -3.03
C VAL A 137 17.62 -10.38 -2.24
N ARG A 138 17.75 -11.63 -1.77
CA ARG A 138 18.95 -12.11 -1.05
C ARG A 138 20.21 -11.99 -1.88
N ALA A 139 20.16 -12.46 -3.14
CA ALA A 139 21.31 -12.38 -4.03
C ALA A 139 21.77 -10.93 -4.24
N ARG A 140 20.83 -10.01 -4.37
CA ARG A 140 21.15 -8.58 -4.54
C ARG A 140 21.72 -7.96 -3.26
N VAL A 141 21.10 -8.24 -2.12
CA VAL A 141 21.47 -7.69 -0.81
C VAL A 141 22.80 -8.23 -0.31
N ALA A 142 23.18 -9.45 -0.69
CA ALA A 142 24.49 -10.03 -0.38
C ALA A 142 25.67 -9.19 -0.90
N GLY A 143 25.45 -8.40 -1.96
CA GLY A 143 26.44 -7.47 -2.49
C GLY A 143 26.49 -6.09 -1.84
N TRP A 144 25.62 -5.84 -0.85
CA TRP A 144 25.60 -4.54 -0.17
C TRP A 144 26.79 -4.38 0.76
N PRO A 145 27.36 -3.16 0.88
CA PRO A 145 28.50 -2.91 1.79
C PRO A 145 28.11 -2.97 3.27
N HIS A 146 26.83 -2.95 3.58
CA HIS A 146 26.29 -3.00 4.94
C HIS A 146 25.30 -4.16 5.07
N ARG A 147 25.29 -4.77 6.25
CA ARG A 147 24.36 -5.87 6.56
C ARG A 147 22.92 -5.39 6.49
N ALA A 148 22.09 -6.15 5.77
CA ALA A 148 20.65 -6.06 5.81
C ALA A 148 20.06 -7.46 6.06
N HIS A 149 18.98 -7.52 6.84
CA HIS A 149 18.34 -8.77 7.24
C HIS A 149 17.14 -9.05 6.32
N VAL A 150 17.28 -10.04 5.45
CA VAL A 150 16.19 -10.49 4.57
C VAL A 150 15.35 -11.52 5.31
N LEU A 151 14.07 -11.24 5.50
CA LEU A 151 13.11 -12.09 6.20
C LEU A 151 12.08 -12.65 5.23
N GLU A 152 11.53 -13.81 5.56
CA GLU A 152 10.41 -14.43 4.84
C GLU A 152 9.31 -14.85 5.81
N GLY A 153 8.09 -14.92 5.29
CA GLY A 153 6.89 -15.31 6.03
C GLY A 153 6.13 -14.14 6.62
N ASP A 154 4.82 -14.36 6.76
CA ASP A 154 3.90 -13.30 7.21
C ASP A 154 4.15 -12.89 8.66
N GLU A 155 4.46 -13.84 9.53
CA GLU A 155 4.75 -13.57 10.94
C GLU A 155 5.97 -12.65 11.09
N ALA A 156 7.09 -12.99 10.43
CA ALA A 156 8.30 -12.17 10.44
C ALA A 156 8.08 -10.78 9.84
N LYS A 157 7.21 -10.67 8.82
CA LYS A 157 6.80 -9.39 8.25
C LYS A 157 6.03 -8.54 9.26
N LEU A 158 5.09 -9.13 10.02
CA LEU A 158 4.31 -8.42 11.03
C LEU A 158 5.21 -7.97 12.20
N ASP A 159 6.13 -8.83 12.66
CA ASP A 159 7.14 -8.47 13.66
C ASP A 159 7.97 -7.27 13.20
N ALA A 160 8.43 -7.32 11.94
CA ALA A 160 9.22 -6.25 11.36
C ALA A 160 8.44 -4.93 11.25
N MET A 161 7.16 -4.98 10.91
CA MET A 161 6.31 -3.80 10.92
C MET A 161 6.15 -3.21 12.32
N LYS A 162 5.93 -4.05 13.35
CA LYS A 162 5.78 -3.56 14.73
C LYS A 162 7.08 -3.09 15.36
N ALA A 163 8.24 -3.56 14.89
CA ALA A 163 9.56 -3.17 15.38
C ALA A 163 10.13 -1.95 14.64
N ALA A 164 9.61 -1.59 13.49
CA ALA A 164 10.17 -0.57 12.61
C ALA A 164 10.06 0.84 13.20
N THR A 165 11.17 1.59 13.12
CA THR A 165 11.18 3.02 13.43
C THR A 165 10.64 3.84 12.26
N VAL A 166 11.02 3.47 11.04
CA VAL A 166 10.60 4.09 9.77
C VAL A 166 10.55 3.03 8.69
N ALA A 167 9.65 3.16 7.73
CA ALA A 167 9.61 2.32 6.55
C ALA A 167 9.97 3.08 5.26
N LEU A 168 10.69 2.43 4.36
CA LEU A 168 10.87 2.82 2.96
C LEU A 168 10.13 1.78 2.10
N ALA A 169 9.01 2.17 1.53
CA ALA A 169 8.10 1.24 0.88
C ALA A 169 7.84 1.57 -0.60
N CYS A 170 7.78 0.53 -1.41
CA CYS A 170 7.17 0.60 -2.73
C CYS A 170 5.65 0.83 -2.58
N SER A 171 5.07 1.67 -3.44
CA SER A 171 3.63 1.91 -3.42
C SER A 171 2.84 0.62 -3.74
N GLY A 172 1.85 0.31 -2.91
CA GLY A 172 0.99 -0.86 -3.02
C GLY A 172 0.15 -1.07 -1.75
N THR A 173 -0.48 -2.24 -1.62
CA THR A 173 -1.27 -2.60 -0.43
C THR A 173 -0.47 -2.54 0.87
N VAL A 174 0.83 -2.82 0.81
CA VAL A 174 1.73 -2.78 1.97
C VAL A 174 1.78 -1.42 2.66
N THR A 175 1.50 -0.32 1.95
CA THR A 175 1.45 1.01 2.56
C THR A 175 0.26 1.17 3.51
N THR A 176 -0.87 0.52 3.23
CA THR A 176 -2.02 0.46 4.14
C THR A 176 -1.69 -0.41 5.37
N GLU A 177 -1.00 -1.53 5.18
CA GLU A 177 -0.56 -2.40 6.27
C GLU A 177 0.41 -1.66 7.22
N LEU A 178 1.38 -0.92 6.68
CA LEU A 178 2.30 -0.08 7.45
C LEU A 178 1.56 1.02 8.23
N ALA A 179 0.59 1.66 7.61
CA ALA A 179 -0.22 2.68 8.28
C ALA A 179 -1.02 2.09 9.45
N LEU A 180 -1.60 0.89 9.27
CA LEU A 180 -2.27 0.13 10.34
C LEU A 180 -1.33 -0.26 11.48
N ALA A 181 -0.11 -0.67 11.13
CA ALA A 181 0.91 -1.01 12.13
C ALA A 181 1.40 0.21 12.92
N GLY A 182 1.04 1.43 12.50
CA GLY A 182 1.52 2.68 13.09
C GLY A 182 2.95 3.02 12.71
N VAL A 183 3.40 2.62 11.52
CA VAL A 183 4.76 2.86 11.05
C VAL A 183 4.80 4.11 10.18
N PRO A 184 5.57 5.15 10.55
CA PRO A 184 5.81 6.28 9.67
C PRO A 184 6.64 5.81 8.46
N MET A 185 6.33 6.33 7.29
CA MET A 185 6.93 5.80 6.06
C MET A 185 7.27 6.87 5.03
N VAL A 186 8.20 6.51 4.15
CA VAL A 186 8.48 7.17 2.89
C VAL A 186 8.09 6.22 1.77
N VAL A 187 7.22 6.66 0.88
CA VAL A 187 6.75 5.85 -0.24
C VAL A 187 7.50 6.25 -1.51
N ALA A 188 7.92 5.27 -2.26
CA ALA A 188 8.60 5.52 -3.53
C ALA A 188 8.12 4.56 -4.61
N TYR A 189 8.13 5.02 -5.86
CA TYR A 189 7.76 4.17 -6.98
C TYR A 189 8.39 4.62 -8.29
N ARG A 190 8.83 3.65 -9.09
CA ARG A 190 9.28 3.83 -10.47
C ARG A 190 8.52 2.93 -11.41
N LEU A 191 7.85 3.53 -12.36
CA LEU A 191 7.27 2.84 -13.52
C LEU A 191 8.33 2.64 -14.60
N GLY A 192 8.12 1.67 -15.47
CA GLY A 192 8.90 1.59 -16.70
C GLY A 192 8.70 2.84 -17.58
N PRO A 193 9.70 3.27 -18.35
CA PRO A 193 9.66 4.57 -19.07
C PRO A 193 8.46 4.68 -20.02
N VAL A 194 8.15 3.64 -20.76
CA VAL A 194 7.00 3.62 -21.69
C VAL A 194 5.68 3.72 -20.92
N THR A 195 5.53 2.91 -19.84
CA THR A 195 4.34 2.94 -18.98
C THR A 195 4.15 4.33 -18.36
N TYR A 196 5.23 4.93 -17.88
CA TYR A 196 5.20 6.26 -17.30
C TYR A 196 4.80 7.34 -18.32
N ALA A 197 5.37 7.32 -19.53
CA ALA A 197 5.03 8.27 -20.58
C ALA A 197 3.54 8.24 -20.93
N ILE A 198 2.93 7.06 -20.94
CA ILE A 198 1.49 6.89 -21.17
C ILE A 198 0.68 7.36 -19.95
N LEU A 199 1.03 6.88 -18.74
CA LEU A 199 0.27 7.16 -17.53
C LEU A 199 0.36 8.62 -17.09
N LYS A 200 1.49 9.31 -17.30
CA LYS A 200 1.65 10.74 -17.01
C LYS A 200 0.56 11.61 -17.64
N ARG A 201 0.05 11.19 -18.82
CA ARG A 201 -1.02 11.90 -19.53
C ARG A 201 -2.43 11.52 -19.06
N LEU A 202 -2.57 10.38 -18.40
CA LEU A 202 -3.85 9.82 -17.99
C LEU A 202 -4.15 9.99 -16.50
N ILE A 203 -3.12 10.10 -15.67
CA ILE A 203 -3.27 10.25 -14.21
C ILE A 203 -3.78 11.65 -13.89
N ARG A 204 -4.86 11.71 -13.11
CA ARG A 204 -5.52 12.93 -12.65
C ARG A 204 -5.30 13.24 -11.17
N THR A 205 -4.79 12.25 -10.42
CA THR A 205 -4.50 12.43 -9.01
C THR A 205 -3.06 12.87 -8.78
N LYS A 206 -2.85 13.64 -7.70
CA LYS A 206 -1.52 14.02 -7.20
C LYS A 206 -0.91 12.94 -6.31
N TRP A 207 -1.73 12.01 -5.82
CA TRP A 207 -1.37 11.00 -4.83
C TRP A 207 -1.42 9.61 -5.42
N VAL A 208 -0.63 8.70 -4.86
CA VAL A 208 -0.47 7.32 -5.32
C VAL A 208 -0.94 6.31 -4.26
N THR A 209 -0.69 6.58 -2.99
CA THR A 209 -1.14 5.72 -1.89
C THR A 209 -2.60 5.98 -1.54
N LEU A 210 -3.33 4.90 -1.21
CA LEU A 210 -4.76 4.99 -0.91
C LEU A 210 -5.07 5.93 0.25
N PHE A 211 -4.26 5.92 1.31
CA PHE A 211 -4.48 6.81 2.45
C PHE A 211 -4.18 8.29 2.13
N ASN A 212 -3.18 8.63 1.29
CA ASN A 212 -2.98 10.00 0.82
C ASN A 212 -4.18 10.46 -0.02
N ILE A 213 -4.72 9.57 -0.86
CA ILE A 213 -5.91 9.83 -1.67
C ILE A 213 -7.13 10.05 -0.77
N ALA A 214 -7.34 9.18 0.24
CA ALA A 214 -8.44 9.31 1.19
C ALA A 214 -8.33 10.59 2.04
N ALA A 215 -7.11 11.01 2.38
CA ALA A 215 -6.84 12.25 3.08
C ALA A 215 -6.95 13.49 2.19
N GLN A 216 -6.81 13.34 0.86
CA GLN A 216 -6.62 14.40 -0.12
C GLN A 216 -5.40 15.30 0.21
N ASP A 217 -4.37 14.69 0.80
CA ASP A 217 -3.15 15.36 1.23
C ASP A 217 -1.96 14.39 1.29
N PHE A 218 -0.74 14.94 1.35
CA PHE A 218 0.48 14.15 1.57
C PHE A 218 0.65 13.82 3.06
N VAL A 219 0.04 12.74 3.50
CA VAL A 219 0.22 12.17 4.85
C VAL A 219 1.59 11.49 4.95
N ALA A 220 1.97 10.76 3.92
CA ALA A 220 3.34 10.28 3.74
C ALA A 220 3.94 10.88 2.46
N PRO A 221 5.25 11.20 2.43
CA PRO A 221 5.91 11.62 1.20
C PRO A 221 5.89 10.52 0.16
N GLU A 222 5.62 10.91 -1.09
CA GLU A 222 5.60 10.03 -2.25
C GLU A 222 6.68 10.48 -3.25
N LEU A 223 7.74 9.72 -3.34
CA LEU A 223 8.87 9.99 -4.22
C LEU A 223 8.74 9.15 -5.50
N ILE A 224 8.16 9.76 -6.53
CA ILE A 224 7.79 9.05 -7.77
C ILE A 224 8.77 9.41 -8.89
N GLN A 225 9.17 8.40 -9.68
CA GLN A 225 10.04 8.54 -10.86
C GLN A 225 11.38 9.22 -10.51
N ASP A 226 11.65 10.43 -11.01
CA ASP A 226 12.89 11.16 -10.81
C ASP A 226 13.10 11.58 -9.35
N ALA A 227 12.01 11.80 -8.61
CA ALA A 227 12.05 12.05 -7.18
C ALA A 227 12.47 10.80 -6.37
N CYS A 228 12.28 9.59 -6.91
CA CYS A 228 12.75 8.34 -6.32
C CYS A 228 14.27 8.20 -6.54
N ASN A 229 15.08 9.04 -5.92
CA ASN A 229 16.53 9.00 -5.99
C ASN A 229 17.15 8.93 -4.59
N ALA A 230 18.43 8.52 -4.53
CA ALA A 230 19.10 8.27 -3.26
C ALA A 230 19.14 9.50 -2.33
N GLU A 231 19.29 10.69 -2.88
CA GLU A 231 19.39 11.92 -2.09
C GLU A 231 18.07 12.23 -1.38
N ARG A 232 16.97 12.29 -2.13
CA ARG A 232 15.64 12.58 -1.57
C ARG A 232 15.16 11.47 -0.63
N LEU A 233 15.37 10.21 -0.99
CA LEU A 233 15.04 9.07 -0.12
C LEU A 233 15.80 9.16 1.21
N THR A 234 17.13 9.41 1.15
CA THR A 234 17.96 9.58 2.35
C THR A 234 17.46 10.73 3.22
N HIS A 235 17.15 11.88 2.61
CA HIS A 235 16.68 13.06 3.33
C HIS A 235 15.39 12.79 4.09
N GLU A 236 14.36 12.26 3.39
CA GLU A 236 13.06 11.99 3.99
C GLU A 236 13.10 10.91 5.09
N ILE A 237 13.94 9.88 4.91
CA ILE A 237 14.12 8.84 5.92
C ILE A 237 14.89 9.39 7.12
N ALA A 238 15.97 10.16 6.88
CA ALA A 238 16.78 10.74 7.95
C ALA A 238 15.96 11.66 8.86
N GLN A 239 15.13 12.54 8.29
CA GLN A 239 14.24 13.39 9.09
C GLN A 239 13.36 12.55 10.03
N ARG A 240 12.80 11.44 9.54
CA ARG A 240 11.93 10.57 10.36
C ARG A 240 12.71 9.73 11.36
N LEU A 241 13.96 9.38 11.08
CA LEU A 241 14.82 8.71 12.07
C LEU A 241 15.16 9.66 13.23
N ASP A 242 15.42 10.93 12.92
CA ASP A 242 15.93 11.92 13.88
C ASP A 242 14.81 12.65 14.65
N ASP A 243 13.63 12.81 14.05
CA ASP A 243 12.51 13.58 14.62
C ASP A 243 11.34 12.68 15.02
N LYS A 244 11.23 12.43 16.33
CA LYS A 244 10.10 11.67 16.89
C LYS A 244 8.77 12.39 16.71
N ALA A 245 8.72 13.70 16.82
CA ALA A 245 7.48 14.47 16.70
C ALA A 245 6.93 14.40 15.27
N LEU A 246 7.83 14.44 14.27
CA LEU A 246 7.45 14.23 12.87
C LEU A 246 6.87 12.81 12.64
N ARG A 247 7.46 11.78 13.25
CA ARG A 247 6.92 10.41 13.18
C ARG A 247 5.53 10.31 13.78
N ASP A 248 5.36 10.83 15.00
CA ASP A 248 4.10 10.77 15.73
C ASP A 248 2.99 11.53 14.97
N ALA A 249 3.30 12.70 14.44
CA ALA A 249 2.37 13.48 13.62
C ALA A 249 1.97 12.75 12.34
N GLN A 250 2.91 12.09 11.67
CA GLN A 250 2.61 11.31 10.47
C GLN A 250 1.70 10.13 10.81
N VAL A 251 1.98 9.38 11.88
CA VAL A 251 1.17 8.23 12.31
C VAL A 251 -0.24 8.66 12.67
N ALA A 252 -0.43 9.75 13.40
CA ALA A 252 -1.75 10.28 13.71
C ALA A 252 -2.56 10.56 12.44
N ARG A 253 -1.95 11.23 11.46
CA ARG A 253 -2.60 11.51 10.17
C ARG A 253 -2.84 10.26 9.32
N GLN A 254 -1.98 9.24 9.42
CA GLN A 254 -2.23 7.94 8.80
C GLN A 254 -3.49 7.30 9.37
N TYR A 255 -3.66 7.32 10.68
CA TYR A 255 -4.86 6.77 11.33
C TYR A 255 -6.13 7.53 10.93
N GLU A 256 -6.12 8.86 10.90
CA GLU A 256 -7.25 9.66 10.40
C GLU A 256 -7.64 9.29 8.95
N ALA A 257 -6.64 9.08 8.09
CA ALA A 257 -6.88 8.67 6.72
C ALA A 257 -7.46 7.24 6.63
N LEU A 258 -6.99 6.31 7.47
CA LEU A 258 -7.54 4.96 7.56
C LEU A 258 -8.98 4.94 8.09
N ASP A 259 -9.34 5.84 9.01
CA ASP A 259 -10.72 6.00 9.50
C ASP A 259 -11.65 6.39 8.34
N ARG A 260 -11.21 7.29 7.45
CA ARG A 260 -11.95 7.62 6.21
C ARG A 260 -12.04 6.45 5.22
N MET A 261 -11.17 5.46 5.34
CA MET A 261 -11.20 4.23 4.55
C MET A 261 -12.02 3.11 5.20
N GLY A 262 -12.60 3.35 6.38
CA GLY A 262 -13.48 2.43 7.10
C GLY A 262 -12.84 1.67 8.26
N ARG A 263 -11.65 2.09 8.76
CA ARG A 263 -11.07 1.50 9.97
C ARG A 263 -12.00 1.68 11.16
N GLY A 264 -12.21 0.61 11.93
CA GLY A 264 -13.13 0.60 13.09
C GLY A 264 -14.62 0.51 12.73
N GLY A 265 -14.94 0.42 11.43
CA GLY A 265 -16.29 0.12 10.94
C GLY A 265 -16.64 -1.37 10.98
N PRO A 266 -17.79 -1.75 10.40
CA PRO A 266 -18.18 -3.16 10.23
C PRO A 266 -17.13 -3.95 9.46
N ASP A 267 -17.10 -5.28 9.68
CA ASP A 267 -16.21 -6.15 8.90
C ASP A 267 -16.54 -6.03 7.39
N PRO A 268 -15.58 -5.68 6.56
CA PRO A 268 -15.79 -5.55 5.11
C PRO A 268 -16.33 -6.81 4.44
N ASN A 269 -16.00 -7.99 4.96
CA ASN A 269 -16.47 -9.26 4.40
C ASN A 269 -17.96 -9.46 4.74
N ASP A 270 -18.37 -9.16 5.97
CA ASP A 270 -19.76 -9.25 6.39
C ASP A 270 -20.62 -8.22 5.63
N ALA A 271 -20.14 -6.98 5.54
CA ALA A 271 -20.84 -5.93 4.79
C ALA A 271 -21.00 -6.30 3.28
N ALA A 272 -19.98 -6.91 2.69
CA ALA A 272 -20.04 -7.40 1.32
C ALA A 272 -21.04 -8.57 1.18
N ALA A 273 -21.03 -9.52 2.10
CA ALA A 273 -21.95 -10.66 2.10
C ALA A 273 -23.40 -10.20 2.24
N GLU A 274 -23.69 -9.28 3.16
CA GLU A 274 -25.03 -8.69 3.33
C GLU A 274 -25.51 -7.99 2.05
N ALA A 275 -24.67 -7.22 1.40
CA ALA A 275 -25.02 -6.55 0.16
C ALA A 275 -25.34 -7.55 -0.98
N VAL A 276 -24.58 -8.64 -1.08
CA VAL A 276 -24.86 -9.73 -2.03
C VAL A 276 -26.21 -10.36 -1.73
N LEU A 277 -26.49 -10.71 -0.47
CA LEU A 277 -27.77 -11.32 -0.06
C LEU A 277 -28.96 -10.41 -0.33
N LYS A 278 -28.83 -9.08 -0.12
CA LYS A 278 -29.86 -8.10 -0.47
C LYS A 278 -30.17 -8.10 -1.97
N LEU A 279 -29.13 -8.12 -2.82
CA LEU A 279 -29.32 -8.13 -4.27
C LEU A 279 -30.01 -9.42 -4.74
N VAL A 280 -29.65 -10.57 -4.19
CA VAL A 280 -30.26 -11.86 -4.52
C VAL A 280 -31.75 -11.88 -4.11
N LYS A 281 -32.07 -11.45 -2.86
CA LYS A 281 -33.46 -11.40 -2.37
C LYS A 281 -34.37 -10.43 -3.16
N ALA A 282 -33.80 -9.31 -3.63
CA ALA A 282 -34.54 -8.33 -4.41
C ALA A 282 -34.92 -8.82 -5.82
N ARG A 283 -34.34 -9.94 -6.27
CA ARG A 283 -34.56 -10.52 -7.60
C ARG A 283 -35.15 -11.94 -7.57
N ALA A 284 -35.35 -12.52 -6.39
CA ALA A 284 -36.08 -13.74 -6.15
C ALA A 284 -37.59 -13.47 -6.07
#